data_3cc41de0febc14e501689688b00948b6
#
_entry.id   3cc41de0febc14e501689688b00948b6
#
_cell.length_a   1.000
_cell.length_b   1.000
_cell.length_c   1.000
_cell.angle_alpha   90.00
_cell.angle_beta   90.00
_cell.angle_gamma   90.00
#
_symmetry.space_group_name_H-M   'P 1'
#
loop_
_entity.id
_entity.type
_entity.pdbx_description
1 polymer ?
#
loop_
_entity_poly.entity_id
_entity_poly.type
_entity_poly.pdbx_seq_one_letter_code
_entity_poly.pdbx_strand_id
1 'polypeptide(L)'
;VLGWGGYWGWDPVENSSLVPWLTSVALIHTLLAQRRSEKFIRTNFFLAIISFFLVVYSTFLTRSGILGESSVHSFVDPGATVYWLLVAFLAFIAVLGFGLMYSRRKELKPKNAESEFISRETALGAGTIVLLLSAAVILFGTSLPIASKTTVEPSFYDRTNLPIAIGIGLLI
;
A
#
# COMPACT_ATOMS: atom_id res chain seq x y z
N VAL A 1 -23.82 8.57 -20.46
CA VAL A 1 -23.59 8.41 -19.04
C VAL A 1 -22.44 7.41 -18.92
N LEU A 2 -21.28 7.89 -18.55
CA LEU A 2 -20.13 7.06 -18.23
C LEU A 2 -20.51 6.23 -16.98
N GLY A 3 -20.50 4.92 -17.07
CA GLY A 3 -20.95 4.00 -16.02
C GLY A 3 -20.00 3.96 -14.80
N TRP A 4 -19.69 5.14 -14.26
CA TRP A 4 -18.81 5.31 -13.10
C TRP A 4 -19.60 5.03 -11.81
N GLY A 5 -20.01 3.85 -11.57
CA GLY A 5 -20.63 3.24 -10.38
C GLY A 5 -20.85 4.03 -9.08
N GLY A 6 -20.78 5.36 -9.09
CA GLY A 6 -20.92 6.22 -7.92
C GLY A 6 -19.59 6.80 -7.43
N TYR A 7 -19.54 7.17 -6.15
CA TYR A 7 -18.37 7.80 -5.52
C TYR A 7 -17.19 6.82 -5.36
N TRP A 8 -17.46 5.56 -5.06
CA TRP A 8 -16.49 4.49 -4.91
C TRP A 8 -17.11 3.15 -5.33
N GLY A 9 -16.47 2.46 -6.25
CA GLY A 9 -16.98 1.20 -6.81
C GLY A 9 -16.02 0.02 -6.69
N TRP A 10 -14.94 0.14 -5.91
CA TRP A 10 -13.85 -0.85 -5.86
C TRP A 10 -13.23 -1.14 -7.22
N ASP A 11 -13.27 -0.15 -8.12
CA ASP A 11 -12.58 -0.24 -9.40
C ASP A 11 -11.08 -0.50 -9.18
N PRO A 12 -10.42 -1.36 -9.96
CA PRO A 12 -9.00 -1.68 -9.78
C PRO A 12 -8.06 -0.48 -9.79
N VAL A 13 -8.37 0.58 -10.54
CA VAL A 13 -7.56 1.82 -10.54
C VAL A 13 -7.79 2.62 -9.26
N GLU A 14 -9.03 2.71 -8.77
CA GLU A 14 -9.35 3.31 -7.46
C GLU A 14 -8.60 2.57 -6.35
N ASN A 15 -8.70 1.23 -6.33
CA ASN A 15 -8.02 0.37 -5.38
C ASN A 15 -6.50 0.56 -5.41
N SER A 16 -5.90 0.67 -6.60
CA SER A 16 -4.47 0.86 -6.74
C SER A 16 -3.96 2.15 -6.09
N SER A 17 -4.79 3.20 -6.05
CA SER A 17 -4.49 4.47 -5.39
C SER A 17 -4.74 4.44 -3.87
N LEU A 18 -5.66 3.61 -3.40
CA LEU A 18 -5.97 3.44 -1.98
C LEU A 18 -4.83 2.75 -1.22
N VAL A 19 -4.14 1.80 -1.85
CA VAL A 19 -3.04 1.05 -1.20
C VAL A 19 -1.91 1.96 -0.69
N PRO A 20 -1.30 2.87 -1.50
CA PRO A 20 -0.28 3.79 -0.99
C PRO A 20 -0.82 4.78 0.04
N TRP A 21 -2.10 5.14 -0.02
CA TRP A 21 -2.73 5.95 1.00
C TRP A 21 -2.76 5.23 2.35
N LEU A 22 -3.21 3.98 2.40
CA LEU A 22 -3.25 3.16 3.62
C LEU A 22 -1.84 2.99 4.23
N THR A 23 -0.82 2.72 3.41
CA THR A 23 0.55 2.58 3.89
C THR A 23 1.14 3.90 4.37
N SER A 24 0.75 5.04 3.78
CA SER A 24 1.15 6.37 4.23
C SER A 24 0.50 6.73 5.57
N VAL A 25 -0.78 6.37 5.78
CA VAL A 25 -1.44 6.54 7.08
C VAL A 25 -0.78 5.65 8.14
N ALA A 26 -0.44 4.40 7.80
CA ALA A 26 0.33 3.52 8.66
C ALA A 26 1.70 4.11 9.05
N LEU A 27 2.39 4.76 8.09
CA LEU A 27 3.63 5.49 8.36
C LEU A 27 3.42 6.64 9.36
N ILE A 28 2.33 7.40 9.23
CA ILE A 28 2.02 8.48 10.18
C ILE A 28 1.85 7.91 11.59
N HIS A 29 1.16 6.79 11.76
CA HIS A 29 0.98 6.12 13.05
C HIS A 29 2.33 5.73 13.67
N THR A 30 3.22 5.10 12.89
CA THR A 30 4.54 4.69 13.38
C THR A 30 5.48 5.86 13.62
N LEU A 31 5.38 6.97 12.87
CA LEU A 31 6.10 8.21 13.14
C LEU A 31 5.66 8.87 14.45
N LEU A 32 4.34 8.86 14.74
CA LEU A 32 3.82 9.38 16.00
C LEU A 32 4.28 8.53 17.20
N ALA A 33 4.31 7.20 17.03
CA ALA A 33 4.85 6.30 18.04
C ALA A 33 6.36 6.50 18.25
N GLN A 34 7.13 6.70 17.17
CA GLN A 34 8.57 6.93 17.24
C GLN A 34 8.95 8.20 18.03
N ARG A 35 8.12 9.25 17.98
CA ARG A 35 8.39 10.48 18.74
C ARG A 35 8.60 10.26 20.24
N ARG A 36 8.12 9.14 20.77
CA ARG A 36 8.21 8.80 22.20
C ARG A 36 9.17 7.64 22.49
N SER A 37 9.37 6.72 21.55
CA SER A 37 10.04 5.44 21.83
C SER A 37 11.06 5.07 20.80
N GLU A 38 11.67 5.78 20.02
CA GLU A 38 12.73 5.44 19.03
C GLU A 38 12.72 3.98 18.47
N LYS A 39 11.64 3.23 18.70
CA LYS A 39 11.50 1.80 18.34
C LYS A 39 11.23 1.60 16.86
N PHE A 40 10.51 2.51 16.22
CA PHE A 40 9.95 2.32 14.89
C PHE A 40 10.83 2.87 13.75
N ILE A 41 12.08 3.24 14.01
CA ILE A 41 12.97 3.85 12.99
C ILE A 41 13.03 3.02 11.72
N ARG A 42 13.32 1.73 11.83
CA ARG A 42 13.41 0.83 10.67
C ARG A 42 12.07 0.68 9.95
N THR A 43 11.00 0.55 10.71
CA THR A 43 9.64 0.46 10.19
C THR A 43 9.24 1.71 9.41
N ASN A 44 9.58 2.89 9.92
CA ASN A 44 9.29 4.16 9.26
C ASN A 44 10.01 4.29 7.91
N PHE A 45 11.31 3.94 7.85
CA PHE A 45 12.03 3.94 6.58
C PHE A 45 11.45 2.93 5.60
N PHE A 46 11.10 1.72 6.07
CA PHE A 46 10.45 0.71 5.25
C PHE A 46 9.10 1.22 4.71
N LEU A 47 8.24 1.76 5.57
CA LEU A 47 6.93 2.27 5.19
C LEU A 47 7.03 3.47 4.24
N ALA A 48 8.01 4.36 4.42
CA ALA A 48 8.23 5.47 3.50
C ALA A 48 8.61 4.97 2.09
N ILE A 49 9.54 4.02 2.02
CA ILE A 49 10.00 3.44 0.75
C ILE A 49 8.86 2.69 0.07
N ILE A 50 8.15 1.82 0.82
CA ILE A 50 7.08 1.00 0.24
C ILE A 50 5.88 1.87 -0.19
N SER A 51 5.53 2.93 0.55
CA SER A 51 4.46 3.84 0.14
C SER A 51 4.78 4.52 -1.18
N PHE A 52 6.00 5.02 -1.36
CA PHE A 52 6.42 5.62 -2.62
C PHE A 52 6.48 4.57 -3.75
N PHE A 53 7.03 3.39 -3.49
CA PHE A 53 7.01 2.27 -4.44
C PHE A 53 5.60 1.94 -4.90
N LEU A 54 4.63 1.91 -3.99
CA LEU A 54 3.23 1.61 -4.30
C LEU A 54 2.54 2.73 -5.10
N VAL A 55 2.95 3.99 -4.95
CA VAL A 55 2.51 5.07 -5.85
C VAL A 55 2.99 4.81 -7.28
N VAL A 56 4.25 4.44 -7.45
CA VAL A 56 4.80 4.11 -8.77
C VAL A 56 4.15 2.85 -9.34
N TYR A 57 3.88 1.85 -8.48
CA TYR A 57 3.17 0.65 -8.86
C TYR A 57 1.72 0.93 -9.28
N SER A 58 1.00 1.79 -8.57
CA SER A 58 -0.32 2.26 -8.97
C SER A 58 -0.30 2.92 -10.36
N THR A 59 0.71 3.74 -10.61
CA THR A 59 0.94 4.35 -11.93
C THR A 59 1.20 3.29 -13.00
N PHE A 60 2.01 2.27 -12.68
CA PHE A 60 2.24 1.13 -13.58
C PHE A 60 0.94 0.41 -13.90
N LEU A 61 0.14 0.01 -12.90
CA LEU A 61 -1.13 -0.67 -13.12
C LEU A 61 -2.07 0.14 -14.03
N THR A 62 -2.19 1.44 -13.77
CA THR A 62 -3.10 2.32 -14.50
C THR A 62 -2.66 2.54 -15.94
N ARG A 63 -1.35 2.64 -16.19
CA ARG A 63 -0.80 3.09 -17.47
C ARG A 63 -0.22 1.99 -18.35
N SER A 64 -0.05 0.77 -17.82
CA SER A 64 0.51 -0.36 -18.56
C SER A 64 -0.46 -1.06 -19.51
N GLY A 65 -1.74 -0.73 -19.45
CA GLY A 65 -2.79 -1.45 -20.18
C GLY A 65 -3.28 -2.74 -19.50
N ILE A 66 -2.64 -3.18 -18.42
CA ILE A 66 -3.00 -4.44 -17.71
C ILE A 66 -4.45 -4.42 -17.22
N LEU A 67 -4.93 -3.27 -16.74
CA LEU A 67 -6.28 -3.09 -16.22
C LEU A 67 -7.28 -2.63 -17.29
N GLY A 68 -6.89 -2.58 -18.58
CA GLY A 68 -7.73 -2.02 -19.65
C GLY A 68 -9.08 -2.70 -19.85
N GLU A 69 -9.16 -4.00 -19.60
CA GLU A 69 -10.42 -4.77 -19.68
C GLU A 69 -11.22 -4.77 -18.38
N SER A 70 -10.60 -4.35 -17.26
CA SER A 70 -11.17 -4.48 -15.92
C SER A 70 -11.51 -3.15 -15.25
N SER A 71 -11.11 -2.02 -15.83
CA SER A 71 -11.34 -0.68 -15.29
C SER A 71 -11.59 0.33 -16.39
N VAL A 72 -12.65 1.13 -16.23
CA VAL A 72 -12.95 2.26 -17.12
C VAL A 72 -11.99 3.44 -16.93
N HIS A 73 -11.21 3.42 -15.86
CA HIS A 73 -10.21 4.44 -15.53
C HIS A 73 -8.80 4.09 -16.01
N SER A 74 -8.60 2.88 -16.55
CA SER A 74 -7.31 2.45 -17.09
C SER A 74 -7.07 3.01 -18.48
N PHE A 75 -5.78 3.21 -18.80
CA PHE A 75 -5.38 3.58 -20.15
C PHE A 75 -5.37 2.35 -21.05
N VAL A 76 -5.60 2.59 -22.33
CA VAL A 76 -5.41 1.57 -23.39
C VAL A 76 -3.93 1.24 -23.49
N ASP A 77 -3.61 0.04 -24.00
CA ASP A 77 -2.23 -0.43 -24.14
C ASP A 77 -1.31 0.63 -24.77
N PRO A 78 -0.30 1.11 -24.03
CA PRO A 78 0.59 2.17 -24.49
C PRO A 78 1.72 1.65 -25.39
N GLY A 79 1.73 0.35 -25.67
CA GLY A 79 2.78 -0.33 -26.41
C GLY A 79 3.97 -0.80 -25.56
N ALA A 80 4.70 -1.76 -26.09
CA ALA A 80 5.76 -2.47 -25.37
C ALA A 80 6.87 -1.57 -24.80
N THR A 81 7.22 -0.48 -25.50
CA THR A 81 8.28 0.45 -25.05
C THR A 81 7.89 1.13 -23.74
N VAL A 82 6.67 1.65 -23.63
CA VAL A 82 6.18 2.34 -22.42
C VAL A 82 6.01 1.34 -21.29
N TYR A 83 5.50 0.15 -21.59
CA TYR A 83 5.37 -0.92 -20.60
C TYR A 83 6.73 -1.23 -19.94
N TRP A 84 7.77 -1.51 -20.74
CA TRP A 84 9.08 -1.86 -20.19
C TRP A 84 9.78 -0.68 -19.51
N LEU A 85 9.53 0.55 -19.95
CA LEU A 85 10.01 1.75 -19.26
C LEU A 85 9.42 1.84 -17.84
N LEU A 86 8.12 1.60 -17.69
CA LEU A 86 7.45 1.60 -16.39
C LEU A 86 7.99 0.47 -15.49
N VAL A 87 8.19 -0.73 -16.03
CA VAL A 87 8.80 -1.85 -15.30
C VAL A 87 10.22 -1.51 -14.84
N ALA A 88 11.04 -0.94 -15.74
CA ALA A 88 12.40 -0.54 -15.40
C ALA A 88 12.44 0.54 -14.31
N PHE A 89 11.53 1.51 -14.38
CA PHE A 89 11.42 2.56 -13.37
C PHE A 89 10.99 1.99 -12.02
N LEU A 90 10.01 1.08 -12.01
CA LEU A 90 9.58 0.38 -10.80
C LEU A 90 10.72 -0.42 -10.16
N ALA A 91 11.47 -1.17 -10.98
CA ALA A 91 12.64 -1.92 -10.53
C ALA A 91 13.73 -0.99 -9.98
N PHE A 92 14.00 0.13 -10.64
CA PHE A 92 14.96 1.14 -10.20
C PHE A 92 14.60 1.69 -8.82
N ILE A 93 13.34 2.09 -8.59
CA ILE A 93 12.88 2.59 -7.29
C ILE A 93 13.00 1.52 -6.20
N ALA A 94 12.64 0.26 -6.51
CA ALA A 94 12.77 -0.84 -5.57
C ALA A 94 14.24 -1.07 -5.18
N VAL A 95 15.13 -1.20 -6.15
CA VAL A 95 16.56 -1.42 -5.93
C VAL A 95 17.19 -0.25 -5.17
N LEU A 96 16.90 0.98 -5.57
CA LEU A 96 17.43 2.17 -4.90
C LEU A 96 16.93 2.26 -3.45
N GLY A 97 15.61 2.19 -3.22
CA GLY A 97 15.02 2.35 -1.89
C GLY A 97 15.44 1.25 -0.93
N PHE A 98 15.20 -0.01 -1.29
CA PHE A 98 15.55 -1.14 -0.43
C PHE A 98 17.07 -1.39 -0.36
N GLY A 99 17.82 -1.09 -1.43
CA GLY A 99 19.28 -1.16 -1.44
C GLY A 99 19.90 -0.16 -0.47
N LEU A 100 19.45 1.11 -0.46
CA LEU A 100 19.89 2.12 0.51
C LEU A 100 19.51 1.72 1.94
N MET A 101 18.29 1.24 2.15
CA MET A 101 17.85 0.75 3.47
C MET A 101 18.73 -0.41 3.95
N TYR A 102 19.05 -1.35 3.08
CA TYR A 102 19.92 -2.47 3.41
C TYR A 102 21.36 -2.02 3.72
N SER A 103 21.93 -1.11 2.92
CA SER A 103 23.29 -0.59 3.14
C SER A 103 23.41 0.15 4.48
N ARG A 104 22.34 0.87 4.88
CA ARG A 104 22.29 1.64 6.15
C ARG A 104 21.67 0.88 7.32
N ARG A 105 21.41 -0.43 7.21
CA ARG A 105 20.71 -1.22 8.22
C ARG A 105 21.32 -1.19 9.62
N LYS A 106 22.64 -0.92 9.72
CA LYS A 106 23.34 -0.81 11.00
C LYS A 106 23.03 0.50 11.72
N GLU A 107 22.78 1.57 10.98
CA GLU A 107 22.42 2.89 11.51
C GLU A 107 20.95 2.94 11.95
N LEU A 108 20.11 2.11 11.33
CA LEU A 108 18.66 2.03 11.58
C LEU A 108 18.31 1.06 12.72
N LYS A 109 19.17 0.90 13.71
CA LYS A 109 18.88 0.03 14.86
C LYS A 109 17.89 0.72 15.79
N PRO A 110 16.75 0.06 16.14
CA PRO A 110 15.87 0.57 17.17
C PRO A 110 16.58 0.55 18.52
N LYS A 111 16.34 1.55 19.35
CA LYS A 111 16.75 1.50 20.75
C LYS A 111 15.80 0.62 21.56
N ASN A 112 16.34 -0.17 22.49
CA ASN A 112 15.56 -0.94 23.42
C ASN A 112 14.88 0.03 24.42
N ALA A 113 13.62 0.31 24.22
CA ALA A 113 12.80 1.02 25.19
C ALA A 113 11.79 0.01 25.78
N GLU A 114 11.67 -0.03 27.07
CA GLU A 114 10.62 -0.80 27.74
C GLU A 114 9.25 -0.27 27.27
N SER A 115 8.31 -1.15 26.95
CA SER A 115 6.96 -0.78 26.58
C SER A 115 5.98 -1.39 27.56
N GLU A 116 5.15 -0.58 28.11
CA GLU A 116 3.95 -1.06 28.80
C GLU A 116 2.99 -1.68 27.76
N PHE A 117 2.35 -2.78 28.13
CA PHE A 117 1.47 -3.55 27.25
C PHE A 117 0.25 -2.74 26.78
N ILE A 118 -0.22 -1.82 27.64
CA ILE A 118 -1.33 -0.90 27.35
C ILE A 118 -0.75 0.51 27.28
N SER A 119 -0.30 0.90 26.09
CA SER A 119 0.23 2.24 25.85
C SER A 119 -0.34 2.80 24.55
N ARG A 120 -0.31 4.12 24.40
CA ARG A 120 -0.65 4.79 23.15
C ARG A 120 0.18 4.27 21.98
N GLU A 121 1.41 3.89 22.21
CA GLU A 121 2.32 3.33 21.20
C GLU A 121 1.85 1.97 20.71
N THR A 122 1.36 1.12 21.62
CA THR A 122 0.78 -0.18 21.28
C THR A 122 -0.50 -0.03 20.46
N ALA A 123 -1.37 0.94 20.82
CA ALA A 123 -2.58 1.24 20.04
C ALA A 123 -2.24 1.74 18.64
N LEU A 124 -1.26 2.65 18.49
CA LEU A 124 -0.78 3.11 17.18
C LEU A 124 -0.14 1.97 16.38
N GLY A 125 0.58 1.06 17.03
CA GLY A 125 1.12 -0.14 16.41
C GLY A 125 0.03 -1.10 15.90
N ALA A 126 -1.00 -1.34 16.70
CA ALA A 126 -2.16 -2.15 16.30
C ALA A 126 -2.88 -1.52 15.10
N GLY A 127 -3.16 -0.21 15.13
CA GLY A 127 -3.73 0.51 13.99
C GLY A 127 -2.87 0.38 12.72
N THR A 128 -1.54 0.45 12.86
CA THR A 128 -0.60 0.22 11.76
C THR A 128 -0.78 -1.17 11.14
N ILE A 129 -0.88 -2.22 11.97
CA ILE A 129 -1.06 -3.60 11.50
C ILE A 129 -2.37 -3.74 10.72
N VAL A 130 -3.46 -3.18 11.24
CA VAL A 130 -4.78 -3.24 10.59
C VAL A 130 -4.75 -2.54 9.22
N LEU A 131 -4.15 -1.34 9.14
CA LEU A 131 -3.99 -0.61 7.89
C LEU A 131 -3.16 -1.40 6.87
N LEU A 132 -2.08 -2.05 7.30
CA LEU A 132 -1.23 -2.85 6.44
C LEU A 132 -1.92 -4.14 5.96
N LEU A 133 -2.73 -4.78 6.79
CA LEU A 133 -3.55 -5.92 6.39
C LEU A 133 -4.58 -5.52 5.33
N SER A 134 -5.27 -4.39 5.53
CA SER A 134 -6.19 -3.84 4.52
C SER A 134 -5.47 -3.56 3.21
N ALA A 135 -4.32 -2.90 3.28
CA ALA A 135 -3.51 -2.60 2.10
C ALA A 135 -3.09 -3.88 1.36
N ALA A 136 -2.69 -4.93 2.10
CA ALA A 136 -2.28 -6.21 1.53
C ALA A 136 -3.43 -6.92 0.79
N VAL A 137 -4.63 -6.95 1.38
CA VAL A 137 -5.83 -7.54 0.77
C VAL A 137 -6.18 -6.82 -0.54
N ILE A 138 -6.21 -5.49 -0.51
CA ILE A 138 -6.54 -4.68 -1.69
C ILE A 138 -5.46 -4.82 -2.77
N LEU A 139 -4.18 -4.76 -2.38
CA LEU A 139 -3.05 -4.93 -3.29
C LEU A 139 -3.11 -6.29 -4.00
N PHE A 140 -3.35 -7.36 -3.24
CA PHE A 140 -3.45 -8.71 -3.78
C PHE A 140 -4.57 -8.81 -4.81
N GLY A 141 -5.80 -8.41 -4.45
CA GLY A 141 -6.95 -8.48 -5.36
C GLY A 141 -6.76 -7.62 -6.61
N THR A 142 -6.19 -6.42 -6.47
CA THR A 142 -5.96 -5.50 -7.59
C THR A 142 -4.83 -5.99 -8.52
N SER A 143 -3.90 -6.79 -8.01
CA SER A 143 -2.75 -7.33 -8.79
C SER A 143 -3.07 -8.64 -9.50
N LEU A 144 -4.20 -9.30 -9.21
CA LEU A 144 -4.58 -10.57 -9.83
C LEU A 144 -4.61 -10.55 -11.36
N PRO A 145 -5.05 -9.47 -12.04
CA PRO A 145 -5.05 -9.40 -13.51
C PRO A 145 -3.67 -9.58 -14.14
N ILE A 146 -2.58 -9.29 -13.42
CA ILE A 146 -1.21 -9.51 -13.91
C ILE A 146 -0.93 -11.00 -14.13
N ALA A 147 -1.44 -11.84 -13.23
CA ALA A 147 -1.12 -13.27 -13.22
C ALA A 147 -2.19 -14.13 -13.92
N SER A 148 -3.47 -13.78 -13.80
CA SER A 148 -4.56 -14.69 -14.16
C SER A 148 -5.60 -14.09 -15.13
N LYS A 149 -5.46 -12.82 -15.52
CA LYS A 149 -6.48 -12.07 -16.28
C LYS A 149 -7.88 -12.09 -15.64
N THR A 150 -7.95 -12.41 -14.35
CA THR A 150 -9.20 -12.42 -13.56
C THR A 150 -9.24 -11.21 -12.66
N THR A 151 -10.44 -10.65 -12.49
CA THR A 151 -10.70 -9.57 -11.55
C THR A 151 -11.46 -10.10 -10.35
N VAL A 152 -11.29 -9.44 -9.22
CA VAL A 152 -12.03 -9.76 -8.00
C VAL A 152 -13.33 -8.94 -7.99
N GLU A 153 -14.42 -9.61 -7.67
CA GLU A 153 -15.72 -8.96 -7.53
C GLU A 153 -15.69 -7.88 -6.43
N PRO A 154 -16.35 -6.72 -6.62
CA PRO A 154 -16.43 -5.66 -5.60
C PRO A 154 -16.89 -6.16 -4.24
N SER A 155 -17.82 -7.10 -4.21
CA SER A 155 -18.32 -7.73 -2.98
C SER A 155 -17.25 -8.42 -2.14
N PHE A 156 -16.14 -8.85 -2.73
CA PHE A 156 -15.00 -9.40 -1.97
C PHE A 156 -14.36 -8.31 -1.09
N TYR A 157 -14.17 -7.11 -1.62
CA TYR A 157 -13.57 -6.00 -0.86
C TYR A 157 -14.49 -5.53 0.26
N ASP A 158 -15.80 -5.48 0.03
CA ASP A 158 -16.77 -5.15 1.06
C ASP A 158 -16.74 -6.16 2.22
N ARG A 159 -16.68 -7.45 1.90
CA ARG A 159 -16.65 -8.51 2.92
C ARG A 159 -15.34 -8.60 3.70
N THR A 160 -14.21 -8.25 3.07
CA THR A 160 -12.88 -8.35 3.70
C THR A 160 -12.49 -7.07 4.41
N ASN A 161 -12.78 -5.91 3.84
CA ASN A 161 -12.33 -4.64 4.40
C ASN A 161 -13.30 -4.07 5.45
N LEU A 162 -14.59 -4.39 5.41
CA LEU A 162 -15.55 -3.92 6.42
C LEU A 162 -15.21 -4.41 7.83
N PRO A 163 -14.90 -5.70 8.07
CA PRO A 163 -14.43 -6.14 9.39
C PRO A 163 -13.13 -5.48 9.83
N ILE A 164 -12.22 -5.23 8.88
CA ILE A 164 -10.95 -4.55 9.14
C ILE A 164 -11.20 -3.08 9.52
N ALA A 165 -12.08 -2.39 8.80
CA ALA A 165 -12.46 -1.00 9.08
C ALA A 165 -13.16 -0.85 10.44
N ILE A 166 -14.03 -1.80 10.81
CA ILE A 166 -14.65 -1.85 12.13
C ILE A 166 -13.59 -2.05 13.21
N GLY A 167 -12.62 -2.94 12.98
CA GLY A 167 -11.49 -3.15 13.89
C GLY A 167 -10.66 -1.87 14.10
N ILE A 168 -10.45 -1.06 13.04
CA ILE A 168 -9.78 0.25 13.16
C ILE A 168 -10.62 1.20 14.02
N GLY A 169 -11.93 1.29 13.76
CA GLY A 169 -12.83 2.18 14.49
C GLY A 169 -12.95 1.86 15.98
N LEU A 170 -12.70 0.61 16.36
CA LEU A 170 -12.68 0.17 17.77
C LEU A 170 -11.33 0.42 18.47
N LEU A 171 -10.28 0.72 17.73
CA LEU A 171 -8.92 0.98 18.25
C LEU A 171 -8.58 2.48 18.35
N ILE A 172 -9.43 3.35 17.83
CA ILE A 172 -9.35 4.82 17.92
C ILE A 172 -10.26 5.33 19.02
#